data_bdb0aaf4f64080195e96ee86af3bf070
#
_entry.id   bdb0aaf4f64080195e96ee86af3bf070
#
_cell.length_a   1.000
_cell.length_b   1.000
_cell.length_c   1.000
_cell.angle_alpha   90.00
_cell.angle_beta   90.00
_cell.angle_gamma   90.00
#
_symmetry.space_group_name_H-M   'P 1'
#
loop_
_entity.id
_entity.type
_entity.pdbx_description
1 polymer ?
#
loop_
_entity_poly.entity_id
_entity_poly.type
_entity_poly.pdbx_seq_one_letter_code
_entity_poly.pdbx_strand_id
1 'polypeptide(L)'
;MRLAILADIHGNIFALQAVAARLEQLQPDAVIVNGDIINAIPFSDQVVDFLRRTDWLIIRGNHEFYYLDYASGRAPASWNDPERWGQLHWLMSHLRPEQGDYLASLPDELTLFYPEAEPLRITHGTPGHNRWGFSNLMPAEDISTTLRDVSQETFVNAHTHLQIDRIIRESEDPLPEETGDPAYFLEEAVRKPHRIWHIINPGSVGQPLNSDTRAQFAILESVPTDVVPGGWRVSHHRILYDRRPALEGYHTTGMMEAGGVISELFYWELVTAEREIPFFFLWKRANLPPDVYSFREQFELYKRATGRDAYIRARDPLLIGGF
;
A
#
# COMPACT_ATOMS: atom_id res chain seq x y z
N MET A 1 19.90 -15.55 0.63
CA MET A 1 18.54 -15.31 1.17
C MET A 1 17.65 -14.73 0.10
N ARG A 2 16.42 -15.26 -0.05
CA ARG A 2 15.44 -14.82 -1.04
C ARG A 2 14.10 -14.60 -0.36
N LEU A 3 13.61 -13.36 -0.38
CA LEU A 3 12.37 -12.96 0.27
C LEU A 3 11.31 -12.58 -0.77
N ALA A 4 10.05 -12.97 -0.54
CA ALA A 4 8.93 -12.41 -1.27
C ALA A 4 8.25 -11.34 -0.42
N ILE A 5 8.04 -10.15 -0.97
CA ILE A 5 7.33 -9.06 -0.32
C ILE A 5 6.02 -8.81 -1.08
N LEU A 6 4.93 -9.00 -0.36
CA LEU A 6 3.56 -8.73 -0.78
C LEU A 6 3.03 -7.53 0.02
N ALA A 7 2.07 -6.80 -0.52
CA ALA A 7 1.38 -5.72 0.20
C ALA A 7 0.01 -5.45 -0.42
N ASP A 8 -0.83 -4.73 0.31
CA ASP A 8 -2.05 -4.12 -0.22
C ASP A 8 -2.94 -5.15 -0.95
N ILE A 9 -3.29 -6.25 -0.23
CA ILE A 9 -4.12 -7.35 -0.75
C ILE A 9 -5.58 -6.92 -0.85
N HIS A 10 -6.04 -6.09 0.09
CA HIS A 10 -7.34 -5.44 0.07
C HIS A 10 -8.53 -6.38 -0.12
N GLY A 11 -8.52 -7.57 0.49
CA GLY A 11 -9.62 -8.53 0.38
C GLY A 11 -9.69 -9.23 -0.99
N ASN A 12 -8.70 -9.08 -1.86
CA ASN A 12 -8.68 -9.72 -3.18
C ASN A 12 -8.09 -11.13 -3.10
N ILE A 13 -8.94 -12.10 -2.73
CA ILE A 13 -8.53 -13.50 -2.61
C ILE A 13 -8.06 -14.09 -3.95
N PHE A 14 -8.61 -13.64 -5.07
CA PHE A 14 -8.28 -14.17 -6.41
C PHE A 14 -6.86 -13.75 -6.82
N ALA A 15 -6.51 -12.48 -6.57
CA ALA A 15 -5.16 -11.99 -6.79
C ALA A 15 -4.16 -12.68 -5.85
N LEU A 16 -4.50 -12.83 -4.56
CA LEU A 16 -3.66 -13.51 -3.58
C LEU A 16 -3.37 -14.96 -3.97
N GLN A 17 -4.39 -15.70 -4.41
CA GLN A 17 -4.23 -17.09 -4.87
C GLN A 17 -3.31 -17.18 -6.10
N ALA A 18 -3.45 -16.28 -7.05
CA ALA A 18 -2.59 -16.23 -8.23
C ALA A 18 -1.11 -15.94 -7.85
N VAL A 19 -0.90 -15.01 -6.92
CA VAL A 19 0.44 -14.72 -6.39
C VAL A 19 0.99 -15.93 -5.60
N ALA A 20 0.20 -16.56 -4.74
CA ALA A 20 0.61 -17.73 -3.97
C ALA A 20 1.06 -18.88 -4.89
N ALA A 21 0.30 -19.19 -5.93
CA ALA A 21 0.68 -20.19 -6.93
C ALA A 21 1.99 -19.84 -7.66
N ARG A 22 2.27 -18.55 -7.85
CA ARG A 22 3.56 -18.10 -8.41
C ARG A 22 4.70 -18.25 -7.40
N LEU A 23 4.47 -17.99 -6.13
CA LEU A 23 5.47 -18.16 -5.06
C LEU A 23 5.88 -19.64 -4.90
N GLU A 24 4.94 -20.59 -5.06
CA GLU A 24 5.28 -22.04 -5.09
C GLU A 24 6.32 -22.38 -6.17
N GLN A 25 6.32 -21.68 -7.31
CA GLN A 25 7.31 -21.88 -8.37
C GLN A 25 8.63 -21.15 -8.08
N LEU A 26 8.57 -19.98 -7.43
CA LEU A 26 9.73 -19.15 -7.13
C LEU A 26 10.51 -19.63 -5.91
N GLN A 27 9.85 -20.36 -4.99
CA GLN A 27 10.45 -20.95 -3.79
C GLN A 27 11.24 -19.91 -2.97
N PRO A 28 10.64 -18.79 -2.51
CA PRO A 28 11.33 -17.88 -1.60
C PRO A 28 11.60 -18.55 -0.25
N ASP A 29 12.66 -18.14 0.44
CA ASP A 29 12.99 -18.64 1.78
C ASP A 29 12.00 -18.14 2.84
N ALA A 30 11.40 -16.98 2.62
CA ALA A 30 10.32 -16.43 3.44
C ALA A 30 9.40 -15.51 2.63
N VAL A 31 8.16 -15.38 3.10
CA VAL A 31 7.14 -14.47 2.53
C VAL A 31 6.72 -13.46 3.60
N ILE A 32 6.69 -12.19 3.23
CA ILE A 32 6.27 -11.09 4.08
C ILE A 32 5.08 -10.37 3.43
N VAL A 33 4.02 -10.14 4.21
CA VAL A 33 2.86 -9.34 3.80
C VAL A 33 2.89 -8.01 4.54
N ASN A 34 3.14 -6.94 3.80
CA ASN A 34 3.34 -5.60 4.33
C ASN A 34 2.02 -4.81 4.44
N GLY A 35 1.03 -5.36 5.17
CA GLY A 35 -0.21 -4.69 5.56
C GLY A 35 -1.28 -4.58 4.47
N ASP A 36 -2.39 -3.97 4.86
CA ASP A 36 -3.62 -3.77 4.08
C ASP A 36 -4.12 -5.06 3.42
N ILE A 37 -4.36 -6.07 4.29
CA ILE A 37 -4.86 -7.38 3.86
C ILE A 37 -6.38 -7.39 3.70
N ILE A 38 -7.08 -6.49 4.37
CA ILE A 38 -8.55 -6.38 4.38
C ILE A 38 -9.04 -5.11 3.69
N ASN A 39 -10.37 -5.03 3.56
CA ASN A 39 -11.11 -3.88 3.02
C ASN A 39 -10.90 -3.70 1.50
N ALA A 40 -11.51 -2.67 0.92
CA ALA A 40 -11.68 -2.40 -0.49
C ALA A 40 -12.47 -3.48 -1.24
N ILE A 41 -12.03 -4.73 -1.31
CA ILE A 41 -12.66 -5.82 -2.08
C ILE A 41 -13.35 -6.82 -1.14
N PRO A 42 -14.52 -7.40 -1.51
CA PRO A 42 -15.47 -8.00 -0.56
C PRO A 42 -15.11 -9.42 -0.07
N PHE A 43 -13.85 -9.86 -0.12
CA PHE A 43 -13.44 -11.21 0.32
C PHE A 43 -12.40 -11.18 1.42
N SER A 44 -12.46 -10.17 2.29
CA SER A 44 -11.52 -10.00 3.40
C SER A 44 -11.51 -11.17 4.37
N ASP A 45 -12.67 -11.78 4.63
CA ASP A 45 -12.81 -12.98 5.45
C ASP A 45 -12.01 -14.16 4.87
N GLN A 46 -12.09 -14.37 3.55
CA GLN A 46 -11.35 -15.42 2.86
C GLN A 46 -9.84 -15.14 2.83
N VAL A 47 -9.44 -13.87 2.65
CA VAL A 47 -8.02 -13.47 2.72
C VAL A 47 -7.45 -13.71 4.11
N VAL A 48 -8.17 -13.31 5.17
CA VAL A 48 -7.73 -13.55 6.55
C VAL A 48 -7.62 -15.06 6.82
N ASP A 49 -8.61 -15.86 6.41
CA ASP A 49 -8.58 -17.31 6.59
C ASP A 49 -7.46 -17.98 5.78
N PHE A 50 -7.14 -17.46 4.61
CA PHE A 50 -6.00 -17.94 3.81
C PHE A 50 -4.69 -17.66 4.57
N LEU A 51 -4.47 -16.43 4.98
CA LEU A 51 -3.21 -15.99 5.62
C LEU A 51 -2.97 -16.67 6.98
N ARG A 52 -4.03 -16.90 7.76
CA ARG A 52 -3.95 -17.62 9.05
C ARG A 52 -3.45 -19.06 8.93
N ARG A 53 -3.48 -19.66 7.75
CA ARG A 53 -2.99 -21.02 7.49
C ARG A 53 -1.56 -21.04 6.94
N THR A 54 -0.95 -19.89 6.72
CA THR A 54 0.44 -19.76 6.26
C THR A 54 1.38 -19.52 7.44
N ASP A 55 2.66 -19.72 7.20
CA ASP A 55 3.77 -19.31 8.07
C ASP A 55 4.36 -17.95 7.67
N TRP A 56 3.64 -17.18 6.87
CA TRP A 56 4.05 -15.88 6.38
C TRP A 56 4.13 -14.85 7.49
N LEU A 57 5.11 -13.95 7.42
CA LEU A 57 5.21 -12.82 8.31
C LEU A 57 4.28 -11.71 7.83
N ILE A 58 3.40 -11.23 8.69
CA ILE A 58 2.36 -10.26 8.31
C ILE A 58 2.40 -9.11 9.29
N ILE A 59 2.33 -7.88 8.78
CA ILE A 59 2.14 -6.67 9.60
C ILE A 59 0.81 -6.01 9.27
N ARG A 60 0.38 -5.06 10.12
CA ARG A 60 -0.82 -4.26 9.89
C ARG A 60 -0.54 -3.10 8.94
N GLY A 61 -1.52 -2.80 8.06
CA GLY A 61 -1.61 -1.55 7.33
C GLY A 61 -2.67 -0.62 7.89
N ASN A 62 -2.96 0.48 7.20
CA ASN A 62 -3.95 1.45 7.67
C ASN A 62 -5.39 0.90 7.63
N HIS A 63 -5.70 -0.06 6.77
CA HIS A 63 -7.04 -0.65 6.72
C HIS A 63 -7.32 -1.55 7.93
N GLU A 64 -6.32 -2.27 8.45
CA GLU A 64 -6.44 -2.97 9.73
C GLU A 64 -6.66 -1.98 10.89
N PHE A 65 -5.97 -0.83 10.90
CA PHE A 65 -6.20 0.22 11.91
C PHE A 65 -7.59 0.83 11.80
N TYR A 66 -8.13 1.09 10.59
CA TYR A 66 -9.51 1.56 10.45
C TYR A 66 -10.51 0.57 11.04
N TYR A 67 -10.35 -0.71 10.76
CA TYR A 67 -11.19 -1.77 11.33
C TYR A 67 -11.11 -1.79 12.86
N LEU A 68 -9.90 -1.82 13.43
CA LEU A 68 -9.67 -1.91 14.87
C LEU A 68 -10.13 -0.65 15.62
N ASP A 69 -9.95 0.53 15.07
CA ASP A 69 -10.43 1.78 15.66
C ASP A 69 -11.96 1.83 15.68
N TYR A 70 -12.61 1.37 14.62
CA TYR A 70 -14.07 1.30 14.58
C TYR A 70 -14.61 0.24 15.55
N ALA A 71 -14.03 -0.96 15.54
CA ALA A 71 -14.41 -2.06 16.42
C ALA A 71 -14.30 -1.72 17.93
N SER A 72 -13.27 -0.93 18.28
CA SER A 72 -13.02 -0.51 19.67
C SER A 72 -13.70 0.81 20.07
N GLY A 73 -14.51 1.42 19.19
CA GLY A 73 -15.18 2.69 19.45
C GLY A 73 -14.26 3.92 19.49
N ARG A 74 -13.03 3.82 18.99
CA ARG A 74 -12.09 4.95 18.86
C ARG A 74 -12.28 5.75 17.57
N ALA A 75 -13.09 5.24 16.64
CA ALA A 75 -13.35 5.92 15.37
C ALA A 75 -14.03 7.29 15.60
N PRO A 76 -13.61 8.35 14.90
CA PRO A 76 -14.27 9.65 15.00
C PRO A 76 -15.71 9.58 14.46
N ALA A 77 -16.61 10.44 14.99
CA ALA A 77 -18.01 10.47 14.56
C ALA A 77 -18.21 10.67 13.04
N SER A 78 -17.27 11.32 12.36
CA SER A 78 -17.29 11.48 10.90
C SER A 78 -17.22 10.15 10.14
N TRP A 79 -16.81 9.04 10.78
CA TRP A 79 -16.80 7.71 10.17
C TRP A 79 -18.18 7.05 10.14
N ASN A 80 -19.20 7.67 10.73
CA ASN A 80 -20.57 7.20 10.63
C ASN A 80 -21.25 7.58 9.30
N ASP A 81 -20.61 8.37 8.44
CA ASP A 81 -21.12 8.69 7.10
C ASP A 81 -21.10 7.41 6.20
N PRO A 82 -22.27 6.84 5.84
CA PRO A 82 -22.33 5.60 5.09
C PRO A 82 -21.82 5.75 3.65
N GLU A 83 -21.89 6.94 3.08
CA GLU A 83 -21.39 7.19 1.72
C GLU A 83 -19.86 7.17 1.64
N ARG A 84 -19.22 7.53 2.74
CA ARG A 84 -17.75 7.61 2.84
C ARG A 84 -17.14 6.41 3.56
N TRP A 85 -17.86 5.79 4.49
CA TRP A 85 -17.36 4.72 5.35
C TRP A 85 -18.23 3.46 5.34
N GLY A 86 -19.29 3.43 4.53
CA GLY A 86 -20.21 2.30 4.46
C GLY A 86 -19.53 0.98 4.16
N GLN A 87 -18.45 1.01 3.40
CA GLN A 87 -17.62 -0.17 3.13
C GLN A 87 -16.96 -0.72 4.41
N LEU A 88 -16.47 0.15 5.31
CA LEU A 88 -15.94 -0.28 6.60
C LEU A 88 -17.07 -0.86 7.47
N HIS A 89 -18.26 -0.25 7.46
CA HIS A 89 -19.43 -0.77 8.18
C HIS A 89 -19.85 -2.14 7.66
N TRP A 90 -19.84 -2.32 6.33
CA TRP A 90 -20.10 -3.61 5.69
C TRP A 90 -19.07 -4.65 6.13
N LEU A 91 -17.78 -4.31 6.10
CA LEU A 91 -16.68 -5.17 6.54
C LEU A 91 -16.84 -5.62 7.99
N MET A 92 -17.23 -4.71 8.90
CA MET A 92 -17.48 -5.00 10.32
C MET A 92 -18.52 -6.10 10.53
N SER A 93 -19.53 -6.18 9.64
CA SER A 93 -20.58 -7.21 9.71
C SER A 93 -20.21 -8.53 9.02
N HIS A 94 -19.09 -8.58 8.31
CA HIS A 94 -18.66 -9.72 7.52
C HIS A 94 -17.39 -10.41 8.03
N LEU A 95 -16.64 -9.77 8.91
CA LEU A 95 -15.53 -10.42 9.61
C LEU A 95 -16.03 -11.06 10.91
N ARG A 96 -15.61 -12.28 11.17
CA ARG A 96 -15.89 -13.00 12.41
C ARG A 96 -15.00 -12.47 13.56
N PRO A 97 -15.43 -12.59 14.83
CA PRO A 97 -14.64 -12.11 15.98
C PRO A 97 -13.21 -12.65 16.00
N GLU A 98 -13.01 -13.92 15.73
CA GLU A 98 -11.68 -14.54 15.73
C GLU A 98 -10.77 -14.05 14.58
N GLN A 99 -11.34 -13.49 13.52
CA GLN A 99 -10.59 -12.81 12.45
C GLN A 99 -10.17 -11.41 12.92
N GLY A 100 -11.05 -10.70 13.63
CA GLY A 100 -10.72 -9.43 14.26
C GLY A 100 -9.61 -9.57 15.31
N ASP A 101 -9.67 -10.61 16.16
CA ASP A 101 -8.63 -10.93 17.15
C ASP A 101 -7.28 -11.21 16.45
N TYR A 102 -7.30 -11.93 15.32
CA TYR A 102 -6.11 -12.17 14.53
C TYR A 102 -5.51 -10.85 14.00
N LEU A 103 -6.32 -9.97 13.42
CA LEU A 103 -5.85 -8.66 12.94
C LEU A 103 -5.27 -7.82 14.09
N ALA A 104 -5.87 -7.87 15.26
CA ALA A 104 -5.38 -7.18 16.46
C ALA A 104 -4.02 -7.73 16.94
N SER A 105 -3.73 -9.01 16.71
CA SER A 105 -2.47 -9.66 17.13
C SER A 105 -1.29 -9.38 16.22
N LEU A 106 -1.52 -8.87 15.00
CA LEU A 106 -0.44 -8.59 14.04
C LEU A 106 0.45 -7.43 14.53
N PRO A 107 1.76 -7.48 14.28
CA PRO A 107 2.65 -6.35 14.56
C PRO A 107 2.43 -5.19 13.59
N ASP A 108 2.84 -3.97 14.00
CA ASP A 108 2.72 -2.77 13.19
C ASP A 108 3.88 -2.61 12.18
N GLU A 109 5.04 -3.19 12.51
CA GLU A 109 6.28 -3.08 11.75
C GLU A 109 7.24 -4.22 12.13
N LEU A 110 8.22 -4.48 11.28
CA LEU A 110 9.25 -5.49 11.50
C LEU A 110 10.64 -4.94 11.17
N THR A 111 11.63 -5.40 11.93
CA THR A 111 13.02 -5.37 11.48
C THR A 111 13.50 -6.81 11.37
N LEU A 112 13.91 -7.21 10.19
CA LEU A 112 14.32 -8.57 9.91
C LEU A 112 15.85 -8.64 9.86
N PHE A 113 16.39 -9.68 10.52
CA PHE A 113 17.80 -10.01 10.57
C PHE A 113 17.98 -11.45 10.09
N TYR A 114 18.77 -11.63 9.06
CA TYR A 114 19.11 -12.95 8.54
C TYR A 114 20.63 -13.15 8.55
N PRO A 115 21.12 -14.36 8.83
CA PRO A 115 22.54 -14.66 8.65
C PRO A 115 22.96 -14.36 7.20
N GLU A 116 24.13 -13.74 7.04
CA GLU A 116 24.71 -13.43 5.71
C GLU A 116 23.86 -12.49 4.83
N ALA A 117 22.98 -11.69 5.43
CA ALA A 117 22.20 -10.68 4.72
C ALA A 117 22.09 -9.40 5.55
N GLU A 118 22.03 -8.26 4.88
CA GLU A 118 21.82 -6.98 5.57
C GLU A 118 20.41 -6.89 6.17
N PRO A 119 20.28 -6.26 7.35
CA PRO A 119 18.98 -6.10 7.98
C PRO A 119 18.08 -5.18 7.16
N LEU A 120 16.78 -5.47 7.17
CA LEU A 120 15.79 -4.64 6.50
C LEU A 120 14.67 -4.22 7.46
N ARG A 121 14.23 -2.96 7.32
CA ARG A 121 13.10 -2.40 8.05
C ARG A 121 11.85 -2.45 7.17
N ILE A 122 10.75 -2.96 7.72
CA ILE A 122 9.46 -3.09 7.03
C ILE A 122 8.41 -2.33 7.83
N THR A 123 7.75 -1.39 7.17
CA THR A 123 6.58 -0.67 7.67
C THR A 123 5.55 -0.55 6.54
N HIS A 124 4.27 -0.49 6.87
CA HIS A 124 3.26 -0.31 5.81
C HIS A 124 3.38 1.06 5.15
N GLY A 125 3.44 2.12 5.94
CA GLY A 125 3.64 3.50 5.46
C GLY A 125 5.07 3.99 5.67
N THR A 126 5.21 5.23 6.10
CA THR A 126 6.47 5.80 6.57
C THR A 126 6.66 5.52 8.07
N PRO A 127 7.88 5.63 8.63
CA PRO A 127 8.10 5.43 10.06
C PRO A 127 7.14 6.27 10.90
N GLY A 128 6.40 5.61 11.81
CA GLY A 128 5.41 6.25 12.67
C GLY A 128 4.09 6.68 12.00
N HIS A 129 3.92 6.48 10.70
CA HIS A 129 2.72 6.88 9.95
C HIS A 129 2.29 5.82 8.93
N ASN A 130 1.26 5.04 9.26
CA ASN A 130 0.75 3.99 8.37
C ASN A 130 -0.10 4.49 7.19
N ARG A 131 -0.42 5.79 7.14
CA ARG A 131 -1.25 6.44 6.09
C ARG A 131 -0.44 7.37 5.17
N TRP A 132 0.88 7.32 5.24
CA TRP A 132 1.77 8.08 4.39
C TRP A 132 2.73 7.10 3.73
N GLY A 133 3.03 7.30 2.46
CA GLY A 133 3.92 6.41 1.72
C GLY A 133 4.83 7.19 0.79
N PHE A 134 5.93 6.57 0.40
CA PHE A 134 6.85 7.14 -0.58
C PHE A 134 6.33 6.96 -2.00
N SER A 135 6.76 7.85 -2.89
CA SER A 135 6.52 7.75 -4.32
C SER A 135 7.80 8.00 -5.11
N ASN A 136 7.82 7.56 -6.37
CA ASN A 136 8.96 7.81 -7.26
C ASN A 136 9.19 9.30 -7.56
N LEU A 137 8.16 10.14 -7.36
CA LEU A 137 8.22 11.59 -7.61
C LEU A 137 8.58 12.41 -6.37
N MET A 138 8.61 11.78 -5.18
CA MET A 138 8.96 12.48 -3.94
C MET A 138 10.42 12.91 -3.96
N PRO A 139 10.76 14.16 -3.59
CA PRO A 139 12.15 14.61 -3.49
C PRO A 139 12.98 13.72 -2.57
N ALA A 140 14.24 13.49 -2.92
CA ALA A 140 15.14 12.66 -2.12
C ALA A 140 15.37 13.24 -0.72
N GLU A 141 15.38 14.56 -0.60
CA GLU A 141 15.51 15.29 0.67
C GLU A 141 14.35 15.01 1.64
N ASP A 142 13.10 14.99 1.13
CA ASP A 142 11.92 14.68 1.94
C ASP A 142 11.96 13.23 2.45
N ILE A 143 12.40 12.31 1.60
CA ILE A 143 12.57 10.90 1.98
C ILE A 143 13.68 10.74 3.01
N SER A 144 14.85 11.33 2.78
CA SER A 144 15.99 11.24 3.71
C SER A 144 15.67 11.86 5.07
N THR A 145 14.95 12.98 5.09
CA THR A 145 14.46 13.61 6.32
C THR A 145 13.53 12.67 7.09
N THR A 146 12.61 12.02 6.39
CA THR A 146 11.65 11.06 6.99
C THR A 146 12.36 9.82 7.55
N LEU A 147 13.44 9.38 6.92
CA LEU A 147 14.19 8.16 7.31
C LEU A 147 15.37 8.44 8.23
N ARG A 148 15.59 9.67 8.68
CA ARG A 148 16.77 10.07 9.48
C ARG A 148 17.02 9.16 10.67
N ASP A 149 15.98 8.71 11.36
CA ASP A 149 16.07 7.85 12.55
C ASP A 149 16.02 6.34 12.24
N VAL A 150 15.89 5.96 10.96
CA VAL A 150 15.90 4.55 10.53
C VAL A 150 17.36 4.11 10.33
N SER A 151 17.82 3.15 11.12
CA SER A 151 19.22 2.68 11.10
C SER A 151 19.50 1.70 9.96
N GLN A 152 18.49 0.98 9.46
CA GLN A 152 18.63 0.02 8.37
C GLN A 152 18.76 0.77 7.03
N GLU A 153 19.71 0.33 6.21
CA GLU A 153 19.88 0.89 4.86
C GLU A 153 18.76 0.45 3.91
N THR A 154 18.17 -0.73 4.11
CA THR A 154 17.02 -1.19 3.32
C THR A 154 15.73 -0.94 4.07
N PHE A 155 14.86 -0.16 3.43
CA PHE A 155 13.55 0.22 3.93
C PHE A 155 12.45 -0.22 2.95
N VAL A 156 11.57 -1.12 3.41
CA VAL A 156 10.44 -1.64 2.64
C VAL A 156 9.16 -0.98 3.12
N ASN A 157 8.46 -0.30 2.23
CA ASN A 157 7.16 0.29 2.48
C ASN A 157 6.08 -0.24 1.52
N ALA A 158 4.82 0.20 1.68
CA ALA A 158 3.66 -0.14 0.88
C ALA A 158 2.72 1.06 0.70
N HIS A 159 1.42 0.93 0.91
CA HIS A 159 0.40 1.98 0.98
C HIS A 159 0.13 2.75 -0.32
N THR A 160 1.14 3.07 -1.10
CA THR A 160 0.97 3.84 -2.34
C THR A 160 0.56 2.99 -3.53
N HIS A 161 0.59 1.66 -3.41
CA HIS A 161 0.30 0.66 -4.44
C HIS A 161 1.18 0.80 -5.70
N LEU A 162 2.35 1.42 -5.56
CA LEU A 162 3.30 1.68 -6.64
C LEU A 162 4.58 0.88 -6.42
N GLN A 163 5.04 0.20 -7.45
CA GLN A 163 6.35 -0.45 -7.39
C GLN A 163 7.47 0.60 -7.34
N ILE A 164 8.32 0.52 -6.31
CA ILE A 164 9.47 1.41 -6.09
C ILE A 164 10.72 0.56 -5.86
N ASP A 165 11.79 0.95 -6.51
CA ASP A 165 13.16 0.48 -6.30
C ASP A 165 14.06 1.70 -6.47
N ARG A 166 14.45 2.33 -5.34
CA ARG A 166 15.09 3.64 -5.38
C ARG A 166 16.15 3.78 -4.29
N ILE A 167 17.36 4.15 -4.71
CA ILE A 167 18.45 4.50 -3.79
C ILE A 167 18.39 5.99 -3.49
N ILE A 168 18.33 6.32 -2.20
CA ILE A 168 18.35 7.68 -1.67
C ILE A 168 19.65 7.90 -0.91
N ARG A 169 20.29 9.02 -1.15
CA ARG A 169 21.44 9.48 -0.38
C ARG A 169 21.02 10.64 0.50
N GLU A 170 21.53 10.68 1.72
CA GLU A 170 21.37 11.84 2.59
C GLU A 170 21.91 13.07 1.85
N SER A 171 21.13 14.15 1.83
CA SER A 171 21.58 15.41 1.23
C SER A 171 22.79 15.93 2.02
N GLU A 172 23.78 16.38 1.31
CA GLU A 172 24.86 17.15 1.93
C GLU A 172 24.25 18.41 2.54
N ASP A 173 24.48 18.64 3.83
CA ASP A 173 24.19 19.96 4.39
C ASP A 173 24.97 20.99 3.54
N PRO A 174 24.35 22.10 3.13
CA PRO A 174 25.07 23.12 2.38
C PRO A 174 26.31 23.48 3.18
N LEU A 175 27.48 23.47 2.51
CA LEU A 175 28.71 23.90 3.11
C LEU A 175 28.46 25.27 3.76
N PRO A 176 28.74 25.47 5.07
CA PRO A 176 28.71 26.82 5.63
C PRO A 176 29.60 27.69 4.76
N GLU A 177 29.17 28.93 4.50
CA GLU A 177 29.96 29.90 3.74
C GLU A 177 31.39 29.90 4.29
N GLU A 178 32.40 29.90 3.40
CA GLU A 178 33.81 29.83 3.76
C GLU A 178 34.15 30.86 4.86
N THR A 179 34.20 30.42 6.10
CA THR A 179 34.50 31.31 7.25
C THR A 179 35.98 31.54 7.44
N GLY A 180 36.83 30.84 6.69
CA GLY A 180 38.29 30.91 6.83
C GLY A 180 38.84 30.38 8.17
N ASP A 181 38.02 29.75 8.99
CA ASP A 181 38.41 29.20 10.28
C ASP A 181 39.11 27.84 10.11
N PRO A 182 40.38 27.69 10.56
CA PRO A 182 41.09 26.41 10.50
C PRO A 182 40.38 25.25 11.24
N ALA A 183 39.57 25.53 12.25
CA ALA A 183 38.79 24.54 12.97
C ALA A 183 37.73 23.87 12.05
N TYR A 184 37.24 24.60 11.06
CA TYR A 184 36.29 24.10 10.07
C TYR A 184 36.85 22.91 9.26
N PHE A 185 38.13 22.97 8.85
CA PHE A 185 38.75 21.88 8.10
C PHE A 185 38.99 20.62 8.93
N LEU A 186 39.07 20.74 10.26
CA LEU A 186 39.18 19.60 11.17
C LEU A 186 37.82 18.92 11.37
N GLU A 187 36.70 19.68 11.39
CA GLU A 187 35.34 19.15 11.46
C GLU A 187 34.95 18.44 10.15
N GLU A 188 35.39 18.93 8.99
CA GLU A 188 35.15 18.31 7.69
C GLU A 188 35.81 16.92 7.57
N ALA A 189 36.98 16.73 8.19
CA ALA A 189 37.68 15.44 8.22
C ALA A 189 36.95 14.38 9.09
N VAL A 190 35.99 14.78 9.92
CA VAL A 190 35.23 13.93 10.83
C VAL A 190 33.76 13.75 10.33
N ARG A 191 33.39 14.25 9.14
CA ARG A 191 32.06 14.08 8.62
C ARG A 191 31.71 12.59 8.59
N LYS A 192 30.56 12.25 9.21
CA LYS A 192 30.01 10.93 9.13
C LYS A 192 29.72 10.63 7.63
N PRO A 193 30.00 9.40 7.17
CA PRO A 193 29.67 9.05 5.80
C PRO A 193 28.17 9.29 5.57
N HIS A 194 27.83 9.90 4.43
CA HIS A 194 26.43 10.14 4.07
C HIS A 194 25.67 8.82 4.11
N ARG A 195 24.53 8.84 4.78
CA ARG A 195 23.66 7.66 4.85
C ARG A 195 23.03 7.40 3.49
N ILE A 196 22.85 6.14 3.23
CA ILE A 196 22.17 5.64 2.01
C ILE A 196 20.98 4.81 2.46
N TRP A 197 19.85 4.99 1.78
CA TRP A 197 18.70 4.12 1.96
C TRP A 197 18.26 3.56 0.62
N HIS A 198 17.99 2.28 0.61
CA HIS A 198 17.34 1.59 -0.49
C HIS A 198 15.85 1.47 -0.17
N ILE A 199 15.02 2.26 -0.87
CA ILE A 199 13.57 2.32 -0.68
C ILE A 199 12.92 1.35 -1.65
N ILE A 200 12.15 0.40 -1.08
CA ILE A 200 11.48 -0.66 -1.84
C ILE A 200 9.99 -0.61 -1.54
N ASN A 201 9.17 -0.69 -2.60
CA ASN A 201 7.74 -0.93 -2.49
C ASN A 201 7.36 -2.04 -3.48
N PRO A 202 6.70 -3.11 -3.04
CA PRO A 202 6.38 -4.24 -3.90
C PRO A 202 5.27 -3.93 -4.92
N GLY A 203 4.56 -2.81 -4.78
CA GLY A 203 3.27 -2.58 -5.42
C GLY A 203 2.14 -3.27 -4.65
N SER A 204 0.97 -3.35 -5.23
CA SER A 204 -0.21 -3.95 -4.60
C SER A 204 -0.57 -5.29 -5.23
N VAL A 205 -0.85 -6.29 -4.39
CA VAL A 205 -1.37 -7.59 -4.82
C VAL A 205 -2.81 -7.44 -5.32
N GLY A 206 -3.68 -6.79 -4.54
CA GLY A 206 -5.11 -6.79 -4.76
C GLY A 206 -5.64 -5.61 -5.54
N GLN A 207 -4.99 -4.43 -5.42
CA GLN A 207 -5.49 -3.17 -5.96
C GLN A 207 -4.35 -2.26 -6.44
N PRO A 208 -3.63 -2.62 -7.51
CA PRO A 208 -2.61 -1.76 -8.10
C PRO A 208 -3.19 -0.41 -8.56
N LEU A 209 -2.41 0.67 -8.44
CA LEU A 209 -2.83 2.03 -8.81
C LEU A 209 -1.86 2.70 -9.80
N ASN A 210 -1.35 1.91 -10.75
CA ASN A 210 -0.37 2.34 -11.77
C ASN A 210 -0.81 2.02 -13.20
N SER A 211 -2.13 1.92 -13.44
CA SER A 211 -2.76 1.56 -14.73
C SER A 211 -2.42 0.16 -15.24
N ASP A 212 -1.94 -0.72 -14.35
CA ASP A 212 -1.64 -2.13 -14.65
C ASP A 212 -2.43 -3.02 -13.69
N THR A 213 -3.43 -3.70 -14.19
CA THR A 213 -4.40 -4.49 -13.41
C THR A 213 -3.87 -5.84 -12.90
N ARG A 214 -2.62 -6.19 -13.22
CA ARG A 214 -1.97 -7.42 -12.76
C ARG A 214 -1.62 -7.32 -11.27
N ALA A 215 -1.78 -8.41 -10.53
CA ALA A 215 -1.32 -8.50 -9.14
C ALA A 215 0.20 -8.27 -9.05
N GLN A 216 0.65 -7.44 -8.11
CA GLN A 216 2.05 -7.01 -8.02
C GLN A 216 2.67 -7.43 -6.69
N PHE A 217 3.94 -7.86 -6.75
CA PHE A 217 4.78 -8.17 -5.60
C PHE A 217 6.25 -8.02 -5.97
N ALA A 218 7.15 -8.15 -5.00
CA ALA A 218 8.60 -8.12 -5.23
C ALA A 218 9.29 -9.36 -4.67
N ILE A 219 10.37 -9.78 -5.33
CA ILE A 219 11.37 -10.71 -4.79
C ILE A 219 12.63 -9.91 -4.47
N LEU A 220 13.14 -10.08 -3.26
CA LEU A 220 14.40 -9.53 -2.78
C LEU A 220 15.41 -10.67 -2.65
N GLU A 221 16.57 -10.52 -3.26
CA GLU A 221 17.68 -11.47 -3.15
C GLU A 221 18.87 -10.79 -2.44
N SER A 222 19.38 -11.41 -1.36
CA SER A 222 20.55 -10.87 -0.67
C SER A 222 21.77 -10.89 -1.59
N VAL A 223 22.48 -9.77 -1.63
CA VAL A 223 23.71 -9.56 -2.41
C VAL A 223 24.69 -8.75 -1.56
N PRO A 224 26.00 -8.77 -1.88
CA PRO A 224 26.94 -7.88 -1.21
C PRO A 224 26.58 -6.40 -1.36
N THR A 225 26.89 -5.60 -0.34
CA THR A 225 26.55 -4.16 -0.30
C THR A 225 27.34 -3.31 -1.30
N ASP A 226 28.45 -3.81 -1.79
CA ASP A 226 29.20 -3.20 -2.92
C ASP A 226 28.53 -3.44 -4.28
N VAL A 227 27.62 -4.42 -4.37
CA VAL A 227 26.79 -4.70 -5.56
C VAL A 227 25.52 -3.85 -5.55
N VAL A 228 24.81 -3.83 -4.42
CA VAL A 228 23.60 -3.00 -4.22
C VAL A 228 23.65 -2.41 -2.82
N PRO A 229 23.59 -1.06 -2.66
CA PRO A 229 23.45 -0.43 -1.35
C PRO A 229 22.27 -1.03 -0.56
N GLY A 230 22.50 -1.36 0.71
CA GLY A 230 21.51 -2.04 1.54
C GLY A 230 21.43 -3.55 1.34
N GLY A 231 22.23 -4.13 0.43
CA GLY A 231 22.44 -5.57 0.32
C GLY A 231 21.28 -6.39 -0.26
N TRP A 232 20.30 -5.74 -0.93
CA TRP A 232 19.15 -6.45 -1.49
C TRP A 232 18.88 -6.04 -2.95
N ARG A 233 18.93 -7.02 -3.86
CA ARG A 233 18.50 -6.84 -5.25
C ARG A 233 17.00 -7.07 -5.35
N VAL A 234 16.30 -6.17 -6.01
CA VAL A 234 14.84 -6.20 -6.18
C VAL A 234 14.47 -6.73 -7.57
N SER A 235 13.47 -7.59 -7.62
CA SER A 235 12.80 -8.00 -8.84
C SER A 235 11.29 -7.82 -8.67
N HIS A 236 10.69 -6.89 -9.39
CA HIS A 236 9.26 -6.67 -9.38
C HIS A 236 8.54 -7.67 -10.30
N HIS A 237 7.48 -8.27 -9.78
CA HIS A 237 6.64 -9.23 -10.49
C HIS A 237 5.23 -8.69 -10.69
N ARG A 238 4.59 -9.10 -11.80
CA ARG A 238 3.22 -8.75 -12.16
C ARG A 238 2.53 -9.97 -12.73
N ILE A 239 1.46 -10.43 -12.07
CA ILE A 239 0.79 -11.70 -12.37
C ILE A 239 -0.61 -11.44 -12.91
N LEU A 240 -0.91 -11.97 -14.08
CA LEU A 240 -2.28 -11.97 -14.60
C LEU A 240 -3.15 -12.88 -13.75
N TYR A 241 -4.36 -12.42 -13.46
CA TYR A 241 -5.41 -13.22 -12.82
C TYR A 241 -6.78 -12.78 -13.34
N ASP A 242 -7.80 -13.59 -13.20
CA ASP A 242 -9.17 -13.23 -13.55
C ASP A 242 -9.77 -12.31 -12.49
N ARG A 243 -10.02 -11.05 -12.84
CA ARG A 243 -10.58 -10.02 -11.96
C ARG A 243 -12.10 -10.08 -11.85
N ARG A 244 -12.77 -10.77 -12.79
CA ARG A 244 -14.24 -10.81 -12.87
C ARG A 244 -14.89 -11.29 -11.58
N PRO A 245 -14.45 -12.38 -10.94
CA PRO A 245 -15.03 -12.81 -9.66
C PRO A 245 -14.90 -11.77 -8.54
N ALA A 246 -13.79 -11.00 -8.52
CA ALA A 246 -13.61 -9.91 -7.56
C ALA A 246 -14.58 -8.75 -7.82
N LEU A 247 -14.80 -8.38 -9.08
CA LEU A 247 -15.76 -7.36 -9.50
C LEU A 247 -17.20 -7.79 -9.26
N GLU A 248 -17.57 -9.04 -9.64
CA GLU A 248 -18.88 -9.63 -9.36
C GLU A 248 -19.18 -9.65 -7.86
N GLY A 249 -18.16 -9.86 -7.04
CA GLY A 249 -18.26 -9.88 -5.58
C GLY A 249 -18.88 -8.62 -5.00
N TYR A 250 -18.59 -7.46 -5.53
CA TYR A 250 -19.20 -6.21 -5.06
C TYR A 250 -20.74 -6.22 -5.14
N HIS A 251 -21.28 -6.85 -6.18
CA HIS A 251 -22.73 -6.95 -6.39
C HIS A 251 -23.32 -8.15 -5.64
N THR A 252 -22.68 -9.32 -5.73
CA THR A 252 -23.22 -10.57 -5.16
C THR A 252 -23.18 -10.60 -3.63
N THR A 253 -22.28 -9.86 -3.00
CA THR A 253 -22.18 -9.74 -1.53
C THR A 253 -22.96 -8.56 -0.97
N GLY A 254 -23.49 -7.68 -1.83
CA GLY A 254 -24.16 -6.46 -1.42
C GLY A 254 -23.23 -5.31 -0.99
N MET A 255 -21.90 -5.46 -1.11
CA MET A 255 -20.96 -4.41 -0.74
C MET A 255 -21.12 -3.15 -1.59
N MET A 256 -21.47 -3.28 -2.87
CA MET A 256 -21.68 -2.11 -3.74
C MET A 256 -22.79 -1.22 -3.21
N GLU A 257 -23.90 -1.78 -2.79
CA GLU A 257 -25.05 -1.05 -2.27
C GLU A 257 -24.79 -0.50 -0.85
N ALA A 258 -24.26 -1.35 0.03
CA ALA A 258 -24.03 -0.99 1.43
C ALA A 258 -22.85 -0.04 1.63
N GLY A 259 -21.86 -0.08 0.76
CA GLY A 259 -20.59 0.65 0.91
C GLY A 259 -20.60 2.08 0.39
N GLY A 260 -21.70 2.54 -0.22
CA GLY A 260 -21.83 3.92 -0.67
C GLY A 260 -20.88 4.33 -1.79
N VAL A 261 -20.59 5.62 -1.89
CA VAL A 261 -19.71 6.19 -2.93
C VAL A 261 -18.30 5.59 -2.87
N ILE A 262 -17.79 5.30 -1.68
CA ILE A 262 -16.43 4.79 -1.55
C ILE A 262 -16.30 3.38 -2.16
N SER A 263 -17.34 2.54 -2.11
CA SER A 263 -17.35 1.23 -2.78
C SER A 263 -17.37 1.37 -4.31
N GLU A 264 -18.11 2.35 -4.85
CA GLU A 264 -18.09 2.63 -6.29
C GLU A 264 -16.67 3.06 -6.74
N LEU A 265 -15.99 3.89 -5.95
CA LEU A 265 -14.63 4.35 -6.25
C LEU A 265 -13.61 3.19 -6.18
N PHE A 266 -13.67 2.33 -5.17
CA PHE A 266 -12.80 1.15 -5.09
C PHE A 266 -13.07 0.15 -6.22
N TYR A 267 -14.34 -0.03 -6.59
CA TYR A 267 -14.70 -0.82 -7.78
C TYR A 267 -14.04 -0.25 -9.04
N TRP A 268 -14.07 1.08 -9.22
CA TRP A 268 -13.44 1.76 -10.35
C TRP A 268 -11.92 1.57 -10.35
N GLU A 269 -11.29 1.65 -9.18
CA GLU A 269 -9.85 1.37 -9.03
C GLU A 269 -9.52 -0.07 -9.42
N LEU A 270 -10.37 -1.05 -9.05
CA LEU A 270 -10.18 -2.43 -9.46
C LEU A 270 -10.37 -2.63 -10.97
N VAL A 271 -11.27 -1.88 -11.61
CA VAL A 271 -11.49 -1.89 -13.06
C VAL A 271 -10.30 -1.31 -13.81
N THR A 272 -9.76 -0.19 -13.38
CA THR A 272 -8.80 0.61 -14.15
C THR A 272 -7.35 0.49 -13.69
N ALA A 273 -7.13 0.10 -12.44
CA ALA A 273 -5.87 0.26 -11.72
C ALA A 273 -5.39 1.72 -11.70
N GLU A 274 -6.31 2.69 -11.73
CA GLU A 274 -6.03 4.12 -11.64
C GLU A 274 -6.49 4.66 -10.28
N ARG A 275 -6.01 5.84 -9.90
CA ARG A 275 -6.24 6.48 -8.61
C ARG A 275 -7.60 7.20 -8.55
N GLU A 276 -8.71 6.48 -8.61
CA GLU A 276 -10.05 7.07 -8.71
C GLU A 276 -10.44 7.85 -7.46
N ILE A 277 -10.08 7.35 -6.28
CA ILE A 277 -10.31 8.04 -5.01
C ILE A 277 -9.55 9.38 -4.98
N PRO A 278 -8.22 9.45 -5.17
CA PRO A 278 -7.51 10.71 -5.29
C PRO A 278 -8.05 11.64 -6.38
N PHE A 279 -8.43 11.13 -7.55
CA PHE A 279 -8.98 11.94 -8.63
C PHE A 279 -10.29 12.63 -8.23
N PHE A 280 -11.20 11.88 -7.61
CA PHE A 280 -12.43 12.46 -7.10
C PHE A 280 -12.18 13.51 -6.01
N PHE A 281 -11.32 13.21 -5.03
CA PHE A 281 -11.03 14.14 -3.92
C PHE A 281 -10.33 15.43 -4.40
N LEU A 282 -9.40 15.33 -5.35
CA LEU A 282 -8.75 16.49 -5.95
C LEU A 282 -9.74 17.34 -6.76
N TRP A 283 -10.58 16.68 -7.60
CA TRP A 283 -11.58 17.38 -8.40
C TRP A 283 -12.59 18.12 -7.52
N LYS A 284 -13.16 17.49 -6.52
CA LYS A 284 -14.14 18.15 -5.63
C LYS A 284 -13.53 19.33 -4.89
N ARG A 285 -12.28 19.19 -4.40
CA ARG A 285 -11.58 20.30 -3.74
C ARG A 285 -11.37 21.50 -4.65
N ALA A 286 -11.14 21.27 -5.92
CA ALA A 286 -10.90 22.32 -6.91
C ALA A 286 -12.17 22.96 -7.46
N ASN A 287 -13.32 22.25 -7.45
CA ASN A 287 -14.51 22.66 -8.21
C ASN A 287 -15.76 22.87 -7.35
N LEU A 288 -15.81 22.40 -6.11
CA LEU A 288 -17.00 22.50 -5.28
C LEU A 288 -16.77 23.37 -4.04
N PRO A 289 -17.76 24.20 -3.66
CA PRO A 289 -17.71 24.90 -2.39
C PRO A 289 -17.79 23.89 -1.23
N PRO A 290 -17.09 24.15 -0.11
CA PRO A 290 -17.17 23.29 1.06
C PRO A 290 -18.60 23.24 1.64
N ASP A 291 -18.99 22.09 2.15
CA ASP A 291 -20.21 21.85 2.95
C ASP A 291 -21.56 22.21 2.29
N VAL A 292 -21.60 22.39 0.96
CA VAL A 292 -22.83 22.69 0.21
C VAL A 292 -23.54 21.44 -0.27
N TYR A 293 -22.78 20.42 -0.65
CA TYR A 293 -23.28 19.19 -1.25
C TYR A 293 -22.96 17.98 -0.36
N SER A 294 -23.88 17.03 -0.24
CA SER A 294 -23.59 15.72 0.35
C SER A 294 -22.51 14.98 -0.45
N PHE A 295 -21.89 13.96 0.17
CA PHE A 295 -20.81 13.20 -0.47
C PHE A 295 -21.31 12.53 -1.78
N ARG A 296 -22.52 12.00 -1.77
CA ARG A 296 -23.19 11.42 -2.96
C ARG A 296 -23.41 12.48 -4.06
N GLU A 297 -23.92 13.65 -3.71
CA GLU A 297 -24.12 14.73 -4.69
C GLU A 297 -22.80 15.20 -5.31
N GLN A 298 -21.74 15.33 -4.50
CA GLN A 298 -20.40 15.66 -5.00
C GLN A 298 -19.92 14.63 -6.03
N PHE A 299 -20.15 13.35 -5.78
CA PHE A 299 -19.77 12.28 -6.68
C PHE A 299 -20.60 12.27 -7.98
N GLU A 300 -21.91 12.53 -7.91
CA GLU A 300 -22.75 12.67 -9.11
C GLU A 300 -22.35 13.89 -9.97
N LEU A 301 -21.93 14.98 -9.33
CA LEU A 301 -21.38 16.13 -10.03
C LEU A 301 -20.06 15.79 -10.72
N TYR A 302 -19.18 15.05 -10.03
CA TYR A 302 -17.92 14.58 -10.59
C TYR A 302 -18.13 13.70 -11.82
N LYS A 303 -19.01 12.70 -11.75
CA LYS A 303 -19.34 11.82 -12.90
C LYS A 303 -19.81 12.64 -14.10
N ARG A 304 -20.74 13.59 -13.89
CA ARG A 304 -21.28 14.44 -14.97
C ARG A 304 -20.24 15.36 -15.58
N ALA A 305 -19.38 15.94 -14.76
CA ALA A 305 -18.39 16.92 -15.22
C ALA A 305 -17.22 16.28 -15.97
N THR A 306 -16.85 15.05 -15.60
CA THR A 306 -15.64 14.38 -16.11
C THR A 306 -15.94 13.28 -17.12
N GLY A 307 -17.18 12.76 -17.17
CA GLY A 307 -17.53 11.56 -17.95
C GLY A 307 -16.83 10.30 -17.45
N ARG A 308 -16.32 10.29 -16.18
CA ARG A 308 -15.50 9.20 -15.68
C ARG A 308 -16.23 7.86 -15.62
N ASP A 309 -17.54 7.87 -15.32
CA ASP A 309 -18.36 6.67 -15.33
C ASP A 309 -18.41 5.97 -16.70
N ALA A 310 -18.49 6.73 -17.79
CA ALA A 310 -18.45 6.17 -19.15
C ALA A 310 -17.06 5.59 -19.47
N TYR A 311 -16.00 6.22 -19.01
CA TYR A 311 -14.63 5.72 -19.14
C TYR A 311 -14.44 4.38 -18.41
N ILE A 312 -14.98 4.24 -17.19
CA ILE A 312 -14.94 3.02 -16.39
C ILE A 312 -15.72 1.90 -17.10
N ARG A 313 -16.98 2.15 -17.50
CA ARG A 313 -17.84 1.17 -18.19
C ARG A 313 -17.21 0.62 -19.46
N ALA A 314 -16.47 1.44 -20.19
CA ALA A 314 -15.78 1.02 -21.40
C ALA A 314 -14.57 0.10 -21.15
N ARG A 315 -14.17 -0.08 -19.87
CA ARG A 315 -13.03 -0.90 -19.42
C ARG A 315 -13.42 -2.02 -18.47
N ASP A 316 -14.68 -2.04 -18.05
CA ASP A 316 -15.18 -3.01 -17.09
C ASP A 316 -15.27 -4.41 -17.72
N PRO A 317 -14.48 -5.40 -17.23
CA PRO A 317 -14.50 -6.75 -17.79
C PRO A 317 -15.85 -7.44 -17.72
N LEU A 318 -16.72 -7.04 -16.76
CA LEU A 318 -18.08 -7.60 -16.67
C LEU A 318 -18.99 -7.10 -17.80
N LEU A 319 -18.71 -5.92 -18.36
CA LEU A 319 -19.53 -5.31 -19.40
C LEU A 319 -18.98 -5.59 -20.81
N ILE A 320 -17.68 -5.69 -20.99
CA ILE A 320 -17.04 -5.83 -22.31
C ILE A 320 -16.69 -7.28 -22.66
N GLY A 321 -16.88 -8.24 -21.75
CA GLY A 321 -16.62 -9.66 -21.99
C GLY A 321 -15.14 -10.01 -22.18
N GLY A 322 -14.20 -9.17 -21.67
CA GLY A 322 -12.74 -9.35 -21.76
C GLY A 322 -12.10 -9.72 -20.41
N PHE A 323 -10.85 -10.22 -20.50
CA PHE A 323 -9.97 -10.41 -19.34
C PHE A 323 -9.29 -9.09 -18.96
#